data_ba06301fd0cf16e6479bfb565281e732
#
_entry.id   ba06301fd0cf16e6479bfb565281e732
#
_cell.length_a   1.000
_cell.length_b   1.000
_cell.length_c   1.000
_cell.angle_alpha   90.00
_cell.angle_beta   90.00
_cell.angle_gamma   90.00
#
_symmetry.space_group_name_H-M   'P 1'
#
loop_
_entity.id
_entity.type
_entity.pdbx_description
1 polymer ?
#
loop_
_entity_poly.entity_id
_entity_poly.type
_entity_poly.pdbx_seq_one_letter_code
_entity_poly.pdbx_strand_id
1 'polypeptide(L)'
;MDNKSLLRKSNILVLSGGWSAEREISIRSGSAVADALQRNDISFTHIDLKSKEDAQDLSEEYDLAFIALHGRGGEDGFIQEVLESKSIKYTGSDSKSCKVSLNKIEAKKIWRDLLLPTPDFVEINQAGTPNMKLTPHLSGGDDITALDKTFVVKPANEGSSYGISIVRPGIGSLEGAMKKAAQFDSSILVEAFVEGRELTVSILDDEVLHPIFIQPSGEFYDFESKYSNSGTKYINCLLYTSPSPRDA
;
A
#
# COMPACT_ATOMS: atom_id res chain seq x y z
N MET A 1 -32.18 -8.93 9.63
CA MET A 1 -31.22 -9.69 10.47
C MET A 1 -30.08 -8.72 10.72
N ASP A 2 -29.68 -8.49 11.98
CA ASP A 2 -28.57 -7.58 12.21
C ASP A 2 -27.24 -8.25 11.78
N ASN A 3 -26.24 -7.45 11.37
CA ASN A 3 -24.96 -7.94 10.86
C ASN A 3 -24.23 -8.85 11.86
N LYS A 4 -24.36 -8.60 13.16
CA LYS A 4 -23.77 -9.43 14.22
C LYS A 4 -24.38 -10.84 14.27
N SER A 5 -25.68 -10.95 14.05
CA SER A 5 -26.36 -12.25 13.96
C SER A 5 -25.95 -13.04 12.73
N LEU A 6 -25.64 -12.37 11.63
CA LEU A 6 -25.12 -13.01 10.42
C LEU A 6 -23.72 -13.56 10.66
N LEU A 7 -22.81 -12.76 11.19
CA LEU A 7 -21.44 -13.17 11.49
C LEU A 7 -21.36 -14.34 12.46
N ARG A 8 -22.26 -14.42 13.45
CA ARG A 8 -22.30 -15.56 14.40
C ARG A 8 -22.70 -16.88 13.78
N LYS A 9 -23.29 -16.86 12.58
CA LYS A 9 -23.71 -18.06 11.84
C LYS A 9 -22.76 -18.46 10.72
N SER A 10 -21.77 -17.63 10.46
CA SER A 10 -20.80 -17.82 9.38
C SER A 10 -19.52 -18.49 9.88
N ASN A 11 -18.94 -19.35 9.05
CA ASN A 11 -17.59 -19.85 9.24
C ASN A 11 -16.59 -18.77 8.84
N ILE A 12 -16.03 -18.08 9.82
CA ILE A 12 -15.12 -16.97 9.60
C ILE A 12 -13.67 -17.43 9.65
N LEU A 13 -12.90 -17.00 8.66
CA LEU A 13 -11.46 -17.21 8.56
C LEU A 13 -10.75 -15.88 8.81
N VAL A 14 -9.74 -15.86 9.68
CA VAL A 14 -8.80 -14.74 9.84
C VAL A 14 -7.45 -15.17 9.29
N LEU A 15 -6.96 -14.46 8.29
CA LEU A 15 -5.68 -14.74 7.64
C LEU A 15 -4.64 -13.72 8.07
N SER A 16 -3.52 -14.19 8.62
CA SER A 16 -2.39 -13.34 9.02
C SER A 16 -1.05 -14.01 8.69
N GLY A 17 0.05 -13.37 9.04
CA GLY A 17 1.40 -13.85 8.76
C GLY A 17 1.86 -13.47 7.36
N GLY A 18 1.92 -14.42 6.45
CA GLY A 18 2.43 -14.21 5.10
C GLY A 18 3.96 -14.29 5.03
N TRP A 19 4.49 -14.02 3.85
CA TRP A 19 5.92 -14.11 3.49
C TRP A 19 6.52 -12.76 3.09
N SER A 20 5.81 -11.67 3.34
CA SER A 20 6.30 -10.31 3.11
C SER A 20 7.21 -9.83 4.24
N ALA A 21 7.90 -8.73 4.01
CA ALA A 21 8.66 -8.04 5.04
C ALA A 21 7.78 -7.51 6.19
N GLU A 22 6.44 -7.47 6.00
CA GLU A 22 5.45 -6.99 6.97
C GLU A 22 4.80 -8.11 7.78
N ARG A 23 5.35 -9.34 7.74
CA ARG A 23 4.81 -10.51 8.42
C ARG A 23 4.44 -10.25 9.89
N GLU A 24 5.34 -9.65 10.66
CA GLU A 24 5.12 -9.37 12.08
C GLU A 24 3.96 -8.39 12.34
N ILE A 25 3.80 -7.42 11.43
CA ILE A 25 2.67 -6.48 11.48
C ILE A 25 1.37 -7.22 11.19
N SER A 26 1.39 -8.11 10.19
CA SER A 26 0.26 -8.97 9.83
C SER A 26 -0.20 -9.85 11.00
N ILE A 27 0.73 -10.50 11.69
CA ILE A 27 0.44 -11.32 12.88
C ILE A 27 -0.23 -10.48 13.97
N ARG A 28 0.28 -9.28 14.24
CA ARG A 28 -0.31 -8.37 15.23
C ARG A 28 -1.72 -7.94 14.82
N SER A 29 -1.93 -7.61 13.55
CA SER A 29 -3.25 -7.23 13.02
C SER A 29 -4.24 -8.37 13.12
N GLY A 30 -3.84 -9.59 12.70
CA GLY A 30 -4.68 -10.78 12.80
C GLY A 30 -5.06 -11.14 14.25
N SER A 31 -4.09 -11.02 15.18
CA SER A 31 -4.37 -11.23 16.60
C SER A 31 -5.39 -10.21 17.15
N ALA A 32 -5.26 -8.93 16.78
CA ALA A 32 -6.21 -7.91 17.21
C ALA A 32 -7.63 -8.17 16.68
N VAL A 33 -7.75 -8.65 15.43
CA VAL A 33 -9.04 -9.06 14.83
C VAL A 33 -9.62 -10.27 15.57
N ALA A 34 -8.80 -11.29 15.81
CA ALA A 34 -9.19 -12.50 16.53
C ALA A 34 -9.73 -12.16 17.94
N ASP A 35 -9.00 -11.31 18.66
CA ASP A 35 -9.43 -10.81 19.98
C ASP A 35 -10.78 -10.05 19.91
N ALA A 36 -10.99 -9.26 18.86
CA ALA A 36 -12.24 -8.54 18.67
C ALA A 36 -13.41 -9.48 18.38
N LEU A 37 -13.21 -10.49 17.55
CA LEU A 37 -14.24 -11.51 17.26
C LEU A 37 -14.58 -12.31 18.53
N GLN A 38 -13.55 -12.72 19.30
CA GLN A 38 -13.73 -13.43 20.56
C GLN A 38 -14.53 -12.62 21.57
N ARG A 39 -14.22 -11.33 21.77
CA ARG A 39 -14.98 -10.43 22.67
C ARG A 39 -16.44 -10.24 22.27
N ASN A 40 -16.77 -10.52 21.00
CA ASN A 40 -18.14 -10.40 20.49
C ASN A 40 -18.87 -11.75 20.38
N ASP A 41 -18.30 -12.83 20.91
CA ASP A 41 -18.83 -14.21 20.84
C ASP A 41 -19.07 -14.65 19.39
N ILE A 42 -18.14 -14.33 18.49
CA ILE A 42 -18.13 -14.75 17.09
C ILE A 42 -17.07 -15.82 16.92
N SER A 43 -17.48 -17.00 16.44
CA SER A 43 -16.56 -18.12 16.16
C SER A 43 -15.74 -17.83 14.90
N PHE A 44 -14.47 -18.20 14.93
CA PHE A 44 -13.55 -18.01 13.81
C PHE A 44 -12.43 -19.06 13.85
N THR A 45 -11.78 -19.26 12.70
CA THR A 45 -10.50 -19.93 12.56
C THR A 45 -9.43 -18.91 12.23
N HIS A 46 -8.32 -18.91 12.96
CA HIS A 46 -7.18 -18.01 12.69
C HIS A 46 -6.02 -18.82 12.12
N ILE A 47 -5.59 -18.49 10.92
CA ILE A 47 -4.49 -19.15 10.21
C ILE A 47 -3.33 -18.20 10.01
N ASP A 48 -2.15 -18.62 10.48
CA ASP A 48 -0.87 -18.00 10.18
C ASP A 48 -0.31 -18.61 8.90
N LEU A 49 -0.49 -17.96 7.75
CA LEU A 49 0.08 -18.37 6.49
C LEU A 49 1.59 -18.15 6.49
N LYS A 50 2.34 -19.15 6.03
CA LYS A 50 3.80 -19.08 5.95
C LYS A 50 4.31 -19.08 4.51
N SER A 51 3.50 -19.59 3.59
CA SER A 51 3.86 -19.78 2.20
C SER A 51 2.66 -19.60 1.27
N LYS A 52 2.93 -19.56 -0.04
CA LYS A 52 1.88 -19.54 -1.07
C LYS A 52 1.11 -20.86 -1.10
N GLU A 53 1.79 -21.95 -0.83
CA GLU A 53 1.23 -23.29 -0.78
C GLU A 53 0.18 -23.37 0.33
N ASP A 54 0.48 -22.87 1.55
CA ASP A 54 -0.49 -22.81 2.65
C ASP A 54 -1.77 -22.08 2.25
N ALA A 55 -1.65 -21.01 1.47
CA ALA A 55 -2.81 -20.25 1.00
C ALA A 55 -3.62 -21.04 -0.05
N GLN A 56 -2.96 -21.78 -0.94
CA GLN A 56 -3.62 -22.62 -1.95
C GLN A 56 -4.35 -23.79 -1.32
N ASP A 57 -3.85 -24.32 -0.21
CA ASP A 57 -4.39 -25.47 0.53
C ASP A 57 -5.53 -25.07 1.50
N LEU A 58 -5.96 -23.81 1.54
CA LEU A 58 -7.10 -23.38 2.35
C LEU A 58 -8.37 -24.18 2.02
N SER A 59 -9.10 -24.61 3.06
CA SER A 59 -10.40 -25.25 2.92
C SER A 59 -11.43 -24.32 2.29
N GLU A 60 -12.37 -24.89 1.52
CA GLU A 60 -13.50 -24.16 0.92
C GLU A 60 -14.71 -24.00 1.86
N GLU A 61 -14.60 -24.46 3.11
CA GLU A 61 -15.72 -24.47 4.07
C GLU A 61 -16.02 -23.10 4.69
N TYR A 62 -15.19 -22.08 4.42
CA TYR A 62 -15.33 -20.74 4.99
C TYR A 62 -16.32 -19.88 4.18
N ASP A 63 -17.19 -19.15 4.89
CA ASP A 63 -18.12 -18.22 4.27
C ASP A 63 -17.50 -16.83 4.05
N LEU A 64 -16.58 -16.45 4.94
CA LEU A 64 -15.98 -15.12 4.95
C LEU A 64 -14.52 -15.18 5.48
N ALA A 65 -13.59 -14.57 4.75
CA ALA A 65 -12.22 -14.38 5.20
C ALA A 65 -11.95 -12.91 5.56
N PHE A 66 -11.40 -12.68 6.74
CA PHE A 66 -10.79 -11.39 7.10
C PHE A 66 -9.31 -11.45 6.73
N ILE A 67 -8.90 -10.64 5.76
CA ILE A 67 -7.53 -10.56 5.32
C ILE A 67 -6.80 -9.55 6.21
N ALA A 68 -5.92 -10.05 7.10
CA ALA A 68 -5.01 -9.25 7.91
C ALA A 68 -3.56 -9.37 7.41
N LEU A 69 -3.36 -9.89 6.19
CA LEU A 69 -2.07 -9.94 5.52
C LEU A 69 -1.67 -8.55 5.05
N HIS A 70 -0.36 -8.26 5.08
CA HIS A 70 0.23 -7.02 4.60
C HIS A 70 1.29 -7.28 3.53
N GLY A 71 1.44 -6.35 2.60
CA GLY A 71 2.41 -6.41 1.53
C GLY A 71 2.15 -7.56 0.54
N ARG A 72 3.24 -8.14 0.03
CA ARG A 72 3.17 -9.24 -0.94
C ARG A 72 2.42 -10.45 -0.39
N GLY A 73 1.53 -10.98 -1.19
CA GLY A 73 0.65 -12.08 -0.84
C GLY A 73 -0.66 -11.64 -0.19
N GLY A 74 -0.71 -10.45 0.42
CA GLY A 74 -1.90 -9.87 1.04
C GLY A 74 -2.54 -8.74 0.24
N GLU A 75 -1.70 -7.89 -0.36
CA GLU A 75 -2.13 -6.64 -1.02
C GLU A 75 -1.91 -6.65 -2.54
N ASP A 76 -1.29 -7.70 -3.08
CA ASP A 76 -0.92 -7.84 -4.50
C ASP A 76 -1.95 -8.60 -5.35
N GLY A 77 -3.10 -8.93 -4.78
CA GLY A 77 -4.17 -9.69 -5.43
C GLY A 77 -4.03 -11.21 -5.29
N PHE A 78 -2.90 -11.73 -4.78
CA PHE A 78 -2.67 -13.18 -4.72
C PHE A 78 -3.67 -13.91 -3.81
N ILE A 79 -3.80 -13.49 -2.55
CA ILE A 79 -4.74 -14.15 -1.63
C ILE A 79 -6.19 -13.95 -2.07
N GLN A 80 -6.51 -12.79 -2.68
CA GLN A 80 -7.82 -12.51 -3.22
C GLN A 80 -8.16 -13.48 -4.36
N GLU A 81 -7.24 -13.73 -5.31
CA GLU A 81 -7.41 -14.73 -6.38
C GLU A 81 -7.64 -16.13 -5.81
N VAL A 82 -6.92 -16.53 -4.77
CA VAL A 82 -7.11 -17.82 -4.09
C VAL A 82 -8.52 -17.91 -3.48
N LEU A 83 -8.95 -16.90 -2.75
CA LEU A 83 -10.28 -16.88 -2.11
C LEU A 83 -11.41 -16.83 -3.15
N GLU A 84 -11.23 -16.06 -4.24
CA GLU A 84 -12.17 -16.01 -5.38
C GLU A 84 -12.32 -17.38 -6.03
N SER A 85 -11.22 -18.10 -6.26
CA SER A 85 -11.25 -19.44 -6.84
C SER A 85 -12.00 -20.46 -5.99
N LYS A 86 -12.04 -20.24 -4.67
CA LYS A 86 -12.73 -21.06 -3.67
C LYS A 86 -14.14 -20.53 -3.33
N SER A 87 -14.59 -19.46 -3.98
CA SER A 87 -15.87 -18.80 -3.71
C SER A 87 -16.03 -18.31 -2.27
N ILE A 88 -14.93 -18.02 -1.57
CA ILE A 88 -14.91 -17.48 -0.22
C ILE A 88 -15.00 -15.95 -0.30
N LYS A 89 -15.99 -15.34 0.34
CA LYS A 89 -16.07 -13.88 0.47
C LYS A 89 -14.95 -13.36 1.36
N TYR A 90 -14.51 -12.12 1.14
CA TYR A 90 -13.41 -11.57 1.93
C TYR A 90 -13.53 -10.05 2.13
N THR A 91 -12.77 -9.53 3.07
CA THR A 91 -12.67 -8.09 3.33
C THR A 91 -11.66 -7.44 2.38
N GLY A 92 -12.01 -6.26 1.85
CA GLY A 92 -11.14 -5.46 0.99
C GLY A 92 -11.56 -5.48 -0.49
N SER A 93 -10.67 -4.97 -1.33
CA SER A 93 -10.89 -4.86 -2.78
C SER A 93 -10.64 -6.20 -3.49
N ASP A 94 -11.18 -6.34 -4.70
CA ASP A 94 -10.97 -7.53 -5.53
C ASP A 94 -9.50 -7.72 -5.96
N SER A 95 -9.17 -8.93 -6.41
CA SER A 95 -7.81 -9.32 -6.79
C SER A 95 -7.20 -8.40 -7.85
N LYS A 96 -7.99 -8.00 -8.84
CA LYS A 96 -7.55 -7.13 -9.92
C LYS A 96 -7.23 -5.72 -9.41
N SER A 97 -8.09 -5.17 -8.59
CA SER A 97 -7.89 -3.85 -7.96
C SER A 97 -6.67 -3.84 -7.05
N CYS A 98 -6.49 -4.87 -6.22
CA CYS A 98 -5.31 -5.03 -5.37
C CYS A 98 -4.02 -5.08 -6.19
N LYS A 99 -3.99 -5.89 -7.25
CA LYS A 99 -2.83 -6.04 -8.13
C LYS A 99 -2.41 -4.72 -8.78
N VAL A 100 -3.38 -3.95 -9.27
CA VAL A 100 -3.12 -2.65 -9.89
C VAL A 100 -2.68 -1.63 -8.84
N SER A 101 -3.33 -1.59 -7.68
CA SER A 101 -3.07 -0.59 -6.63
C SER A 101 -1.69 -0.75 -6.01
N LEU A 102 -1.21 -1.99 -5.82
CA LEU A 102 0.13 -2.22 -5.30
C LEU A 102 1.20 -1.77 -6.29
N ASN A 103 0.97 -1.96 -7.60
CA ASN A 103 1.90 -1.54 -8.64
C ASN A 103 1.78 -0.03 -8.90
N LYS A 104 2.70 0.74 -8.31
CA LYS A 104 2.70 2.21 -8.40
C LYS A 104 2.76 2.73 -9.83
N ILE A 105 3.44 2.01 -10.73
CA ILE A 105 3.59 2.39 -12.13
C ILE A 105 2.26 2.22 -12.86
N GLU A 106 1.60 1.08 -12.69
CA GLU A 106 0.29 0.83 -13.30
C GLU A 106 -0.78 1.77 -12.74
N ALA A 107 -0.80 1.98 -11.42
CA ALA A 107 -1.70 2.93 -10.79
C ALA A 107 -1.50 4.34 -11.36
N LYS A 108 -0.25 4.81 -11.51
CA LYS A 108 0.05 6.13 -12.07
C LYS A 108 -0.32 6.26 -13.55
N LYS A 109 -0.20 5.20 -14.35
CA LYS A 109 -0.69 5.18 -15.74
C LYS A 109 -2.20 5.40 -15.79
N ILE A 110 -2.95 4.67 -14.96
CA ILE A 110 -4.41 4.82 -14.85
C ILE A 110 -4.79 6.23 -14.40
N TRP A 111 -4.10 6.78 -13.39
CA TRP A 111 -4.38 8.15 -12.93
C TRP A 111 -4.15 9.19 -14.04
N ARG A 112 -3.11 9.03 -14.86
CA ARG A 112 -2.88 9.89 -16.02
C ARG A 112 -4.00 9.78 -17.06
N ASP A 113 -4.43 8.57 -17.38
CA ASP A 113 -5.53 8.32 -18.32
C ASP A 113 -6.85 8.95 -17.84
N LEU A 114 -7.04 8.97 -16.51
CA LEU A 114 -8.18 9.61 -15.84
C LEU A 114 -7.98 11.11 -15.59
N LEU A 115 -6.87 11.70 -16.04
CA LEU A 115 -6.50 13.10 -15.80
C LEU A 115 -6.39 13.48 -14.30
N LEU A 116 -6.11 12.51 -13.44
CA LEU A 116 -5.85 12.75 -12.03
C LEU A 116 -4.42 13.25 -11.82
N PRO A 117 -4.20 14.25 -10.96
CA PRO A 117 -2.87 14.76 -10.68
C PRO A 117 -1.96 13.67 -10.09
N THR A 118 -0.81 13.46 -10.71
CA THR A 118 0.25 12.57 -10.21
C THR A 118 1.60 13.13 -10.64
N PRO A 119 2.65 13.05 -9.81
CA PRO A 119 3.98 13.52 -10.18
C PRO A 119 4.49 12.84 -11.45
N ASP A 120 5.26 13.56 -12.26
CA ASP A 120 5.98 12.96 -13.37
C ASP A 120 6.94 11.88 -12.90
N PHE A 121 7.05 10.81 -13.67
CA PHE A 121 7.83 9.65 -13.27
C PHE A 121 8.50 8.94 -14.44
N VAL A 122 9.54 8.17 -14.11
CA VAL A 122 10.22 7.23 -15.01
C VAL A 122 10.20 5.84 -14.38
N GLU A 123 9.90 4.86 -15.21
CA GLU A 123 10.05 3.44 -14.89
C GLU A 123 11.45 2.96 -15.27
N ILE A 124 12.12 2.27 -14.37
CA ILE A 124 13.42 1.66 -14.59
C ILE A 124 13.30 0.16 -14.34
N ASN A 125 13.45 -0.63 -15.39
CA ASN A 125 13.42 -2.09 -15.32
C ASN A 125 14.84 -2.64 -15.29
N GLN A 126 15.18 -3.39 -14.25
CA GLN A 126 16.46 -4.11 -14.13
C GLN A 126 16.39 -5.53 -14.69
N ALA A 127 15.85 -5.75 -15.86
CA ALA A 127 15.94 -7.04 -16.52
C ALA A 127 17.40 -7.30 -16.95
N GLY A 128 18.22 -7.77 -16.01
CA GLY A 128 19.40 -8.57 -16.31
C GLY A 128 20.65 -7.89 -16.87
N THR A 129 20.84 -6.56 -16.76
CA THR A 129 22.09 -5.92 -17.20
C THR A 129 22.72 -5.04 -16.13
N PRO A 130 24.05 -5.24 -15.85
CA PRO A 130 24.80 -4.40 -14.91
C PRO A 130 25.00 -2.95 -15.38
N ASN A 131 24.64 -2.62 -16.59
CA ASN A 131 24.71 -1.27 -17.16
C ASN A 131 23.31 -0.64 -17.23
N MET A 132 22.93 0.02 -16.15
CA MET A 132 21.79 0.87 -16.07
C MET A 132 21.95 2.08 -17.00
N LYS A 133 21.57 1.95 -18.27
CA LYS A 133 21.36 3.13 -19.11
C LYS A 133 20.03 3.75 -18.65
N LEU A 134 20.16 4.84 -17.91
CA LEU A 134 19.08 5.79 -17.72
C LEU A 134 18.63 6.26 -19.11
N THR A 135 17.51 5.75 -19.60
CA THR A 135 16.82 6.37 -20.72
C THR A 135 15.77 7.29 -20.12
N PRO A 136 16.07 8.58 -20.00
CA PRO A 136 15.10 9.55 -19.49
C PRO A 136 14.07 9.80 -20.58
N HIS A 137 12.88 9.26 -20.40
CA HIS A 137 11.68 9.76 -21.06
C HIS A 137 10.68 10.16 -19.99
N LEU A 138 10.93 11.32 -19.39
CA LEU A 138 9.88 12.04 -18.68
C LEU A 138 8.87 12.49 -19.73
N SER A 139 7.60 12.13 -19.55
CA SER A 139 6.50 12.67 -20.33
C SER A 139 6.33 14.16 -19.97
N GLY A 140 7.23 14.99 -20.43
CA GLY A 140 7.27 16.42 -20.11
C GLY A 140 8.61 17.06 -20.44
N GLY A 141 9.61 16.27 -20.88
CA GLY A 141 10.91 16.80 -21.29
C GLY A 141 11.86 17.17 -20.14
N ASP A 142 11.47 16.88 -18.90
CA ASP A 142 12.34 17.08 -17.75
C ASP A 142 13.40 15.98 -17.66
N ASP A 143 14.66 16.39 -17.68
CA ASP A 143 15.80 15.49 -17.52
C ASP A 143 15.90 15.07 -16.04
N ILE A 144 15.70 13.78 -15.72
CA ILE A 144 15.92 13.24 -14.36
C ILE A 144 17.38 13.29 -13.92
N THR A 145 18.30 13.58 -14.84
CA THR A 145 19.70 13.85 -14.52
C THR A 145 19.93 15.31 -14.13
N ALA A 146 18.91 16.16 -14.23
CA ALA A 146 19.01 17.55 -13.78
C ALA A 146 19.23 17.58 -12.26
N LEU A 147 20.47 17.82 -11.88
CA LEU A 147 20.97 17.78 -10.50
C LEU A 147 20.39 18.87 -9.58
N ASP A 148 19.48 19.67 -10.07
CA ASP A 148 18.80 20.78 -9.37
C ASP A 148 17.42 20.39 -8.81
N LYS A 149 16.92 19.18 -9.08
CA LYS A 149 15.61 18.71 -8.62
C LYS A 149 15.71 17.64 -7.54
N THR A 150 14.70 17.60 -6.70
CA THR A 150 14.52 16.53 -5.69
C THR A 150 13.65 15.41 -6.28
N PHE A 151 14.09 14.17 -6.13
CA PHE A 151 13.40 12.99 -6.61
C PHE A 151 13.08 12.01 -5.48
N VAL A 152 12.05 11.21 -5.68
CA VAL A 152 11.74 10.05 -4.88
C VAL A 152 12.01 8.80 -5.70
N VAL A 153 12.82 7.90 -5.16
CA VAL A 153 13.14 6.61 -5.76
C VAL A 153 12.51 5.52 -4.89
N LYS A 154 11.76 4.62 -5.50
CA LYS A 154 11.04 3.58 -4.76
C LYS A 154 10.79 2.33 -5.60
N PRO A 155 10.69 1.14 -4.96
CA PRO A 155 10.25 -0.08 -5.62
C PRO A 155 8.80 0.08 -6.13
N ALA A 156 8.48 -0.50 -7.29
CA ALA A 156 7.15 -0.39 -7.88
C ALA A 156 6.08 -1.17 -7.09
N ASN A 157 6.42 -2.37 -6.59
CA ASN A 157 5.46 -3.31 -6.00
C ASN A 157 5.71 -3.57 -4.50
N GLU A 158 6.19 -2.59 -3.74
CA GLU A 158 6.39 -2.71 -2.30
C GLU A 158 5.57 -1.69 -1.52
N GLY A 159 5.09 -2.11 -0.33
CA GLY A 159 4.40 -1.26 0.63
C GLY A 159 5.34 -0.63 1.66
N SER A 160 4.75 -0.03 2.70
CA SER A 160 5.36 0.38 3.97
C SER A 160 6.69 1.14 3.89
N SER A 161 6.90 1.89 2.81
CA SER A 161 8.09 2.71 2.59
C SER A 161 9.42 1.94 2.47
N TYR A 162 9.37 0.61 2.28
CA TYR A 162 10.58 -0.17 2.01
C TYR A 162 11.26 0.28 0.73
N GLY A 163 12.59 0.42 0.79
CA GLY A 163 13.41 0.78 -0.36
C GLY A 163 13.27 2.23 -0.85
N ILE A 164 12.43 3.06 -0.21
CA ILE A 164 12.25 4.47 -0.59
C ILE A 164 13.49 5.28 -0.24
N SER A 165 13.82 6.23 -1.12
CA SER A 165 14.85 7.25 -0.90
C SER A 165 14.41 8.58 -1.50
N ILE A 166 14.67 9.69 -0.79
CA ILE A 166 14.54 11.05 -1.30
C ILE A 166 15.94 11.51 -1.68
N VAL A 167 16.15 11.82 -2.95
CA VAL A 167 17.43 12.29 -3.51
C VAL A 167 17.33 13.78 -3.74
N ARG A 168 18.12 14.57 -3.01
CA ARG A 168 18.18 16.03 -3.12
C ARG A 168 19.39 16.48 -3.88
N PRO A 169 19.37 17.68 -4.49
CA PRO A 169 20.53 18.27 -5.14
C PRO A 169 21.75 18.30 -4.22
N GLY A 170 22.86 17.75 -4.68
CA GLY A 170 24.12 17.71 -3.92
C GLY A 170 24.12 16.77 -2.69
N ILE A 171 23.00 16.08 -2.39
CA ILE A 171 22.88 15.18 -1.25
C ILE A 171 22.38 13.82 -1.74
N GLY A 172 23.23 12.81 -1.63
CA GLY A 172 22.91 11.46 -2.05
C GLY A 172 23.18 11.20 -3.53
N SER A 173 23.01 9.96 -3.92
CA SER A 173 23.25 9.48 -5.28
C SER A 173 21.99 8.81 -5.80
N LEU A 174 21.53 9.21 -6.96
CA LEU A 174 20.41 8.56 -7.65
C LEU A 174 20.73 7.07 -7.90
N GLU A 175 21.95 6.75 -8.28
CA GLU A 175 22.41 5.37 -8.44
C GLU A 175 22.33 4.58 -7.13
N GLY A 176 22.76 5.17 -6.00
CA GLY A 176 22.67 4.55 -4.68
C GLY A 176 21.23 4.30 -4.25
N ALA A 177 20.33 5.27 -4.50
CA ALA A 177 18.92 5.13 -4.22
C ALA A 177 18.26 4.03 -5.07
N MET A 178 18.61 3.94 -6.35
CA MET A 178 18.13 2.88 -7.23
C MET A 178 18.64 1.50 -6.82
N LYS A 179 19.92 1.38 -6.43
CA LYS A 179 20.48 0.12 -5.89
C LYS A 179 19.76 -0.32 -4.63
N LYS A 180 19.38 0.62 -3.75
CA LYS A 180 18.59 0.32 -2.55
C LYS A 180 17.19 -0.18 -2.92
N ALA A 181 16.47 0.50 -3.82
CA ALA A 181 15.15 0.09 -4.28
C ALA A 181 15.17 -1.28 -4.97
N ALA A 182 16.23 -1.56 -5.74
CA ALA A 182 16.45 -2.82 -6.46
C ALA A 182 16.58 -4.05 -5.55
N GLN A 183 16.89 -3.87 -4.28
CA GLN A 183 16.92 -4.97 -3.32
C GLN A 183 15.51 -5.53 -3.03
N PHE A 184 14.47 -4.74 -3.31
CA PHE A 184 13.08 -5.07 -3.01
C PHE A 184 12.27 -5.42 -4.26
N ASP A 185 12.58 -4.78 -5.40
CA ASP A 185 11.87 -5.02 -6.65
C ASP A 185 12.78 -4.77 -7.85
N SER A 186 12.60 -5.56 -8.90
CA SER A 186 13.29 -5.37 -10.18
C SER A 186 12.76 -4.16 -10.97
N SER A 187 11.54 -3.71 -10.67
CA SER A 187 10.92 -2.52 -11.25
C SER A 187 10.99 -1.36 -10.26
N ILE A 188 11.59 -0.26 -10.69
CA ILE A 188 11.85 0.92 -9.87
C ILE A 188 11.12 2.10 -10.46
N LEU A 189 10.45 2.86 -9.60
CA LEU A 189 9.84 4.14 -9.92
C LEU A 189 10.75 5.27 -9.44
N VAL A 190 11.08 6.19 -10.33
CA VAL A 190 11.71 7.49 -10.01
C VAL A 190 10.71 8.58 -10.36
N GLU A 191 10.33 9.40 -9.40
CA GLU A 191 9.34 10.47 -9.59
C GLU A 191 9.78 11.79 -8.99
N ALA A 192 9.19 12.88 -9.45
CA ALA A 192 9.41 14.19 -8.87
C ALA A 192 8.91 14.22 -7.41
N PHE A 193 9.70 14.80 -6.52
CA PHE A 193 9.26 15.04 -5.14
C PHE A 193 8.22 16.16 -5.10
N VAL A 194 7.14 15.91 -4.40
CA VAL A 194 6.10 16.91 -4.15
C VAL A 194 6.20 17.36 -2.70
N GLU A 195 6.51 18.63 -2.51
CA GLU A 195 6.51 19.24 -1.18
C GLU A 195 5.08 19.53 -0.74
N GLY A 196 4.76 19.22 0.51
CA GLY A 196 3.42 19.48 1.04
C GLY A 196 3.04 18.62 2.22
N ARG A 197 1.78 18.74 2.63
CA ARG A 197 1.21 17.92 3.71
C ARG A 197 0.81 16.54 3.16
N GLU A 198 1.07 15.50 3.95
CA GLU A 198 0.65 14.14 3.62
C GLU A 198 -0.78 13.91 4.12
N LEU A 199 -1.67 13.56 3.22
CA LEU A 199 -3.08 13.31 3.52
C LEU A 199 -3.44 11.90 3.08
N THR A 200 -4.34 11.27 3.83
CA THR A 200 -4.99 10.02 3.42
C THR A 200 -6.50 10.18 3.46
N VAL A 201 -7.18 9.53 2.53
CA VAL A 201 -8.64 9.46 2.46
C VAL A 201 -9.04 8.00 2.31
N SER A 202 -9.80 7.51 3.27
CA SER A 202 -10.33 6.14 3.22
C SER A 202 -11.67 6.13 2.50
N ILE A 203 -11.95 5.04 1.80
CA ILE A 203 -13.24 4.76 1.18
C ILE A 203 -13.77 3.46 1.78
N LEU A 204 -15.00 3.47 2.28
CA LEU A 204 -15.69 2.31 2.81
C LEU A 204 -16.96 2.09 1.99
N ASP A 205 -17.00 0.99 1.24
CA ASP A 205 -17.97 0.77 0.17
C ASP A 205 -17.99 1.96 -0.80
N ASP A 206 -19.07 2.72 -0.90
CA ASP A 206 -19.20 3.91 -1.75
C ASP A 206 -19.05 5.23 -0.95
N GLU A 207 -18.76 5.16 0.35
CA GLU A 207 -18.61 6.33 1.20
C GLU A 207 -17.16 6.81 1.29
N VAL A 208 -16.93 8.05 0.88
CA VAL A 208 -15.62 8.73 1.05
C VAL A 208 -15.56 9.31 2.45
N LEU A 209 -14.63 8.80 3.27
CA LEU A 209 -14.45 9.25 4.65
C LEU A 209 -13.67 10.57 4.72
N HIS A 210 -13.69 11.21 5.88
CA HIS A 210 -12.97 12.47 6.10
C HIS A 210 -11.45 12.30 5.88
N PRO A 211 -10.80 13.25 5.20
CA PRO A 211 -9.34 13.26 5.06
C PRO A 211 -8.64 13.33 6.40
N ILE A 212 -7.58 12.58 6.54
CA ILE A 212 -6.71 12.59 7.71
C ILE A 212 -5.35 13.14 7.30
N PHE A 213 -4.88 14.17 7.99
CA PHE A 213 -3.52 14.67 7.87
C PHE A 213 -2.59 13.79 8.70
N ILE A 214 -1.55 13.25 8.05
CA ILE A 214 -0.49 12.46 8.66
C ILE A 214 0.67 13.41 8.91
N GLN A 215 0.99 13.65 10.17
CA GLN A 215 2.14 14.44 10.58
C GLN A 215 3.19 13.51 11.20
N PRO A 216 4.18 13.06 10.41
CA PRO A 216 5.25 12.22 10.93
C PRO A 216 6.11 13.05 11.89
N SER A 217 6.81 12.37 12.80
CA SER A 217 7.80 12.99 13.68
C SER A 217 9.14 13.23 12.99
N GLY A 218 9.40 12.52 11.88
CA GLY A 218 10.59 12.60 11.04
C GLY A 218 10.34 13.40 9.76
N GLU A 219 11.29 13.29 8.85
CA GLU A 219 11.30 14.02 7.59
C GLU A 219 10.24 13.53 6.59
N PHE A 220 9.88 12.23 6.65
CA PHE A 220 8.81 11.64 5.87
C PHE A 220 8.18 10.45 6.62
N TYR A 221 7.03 9.98 6.14
CA TYR A 221 6.27 8.90 6.74
C TYR A 221 6.86 7.54 6.38
N ASP A 222 7.95 7.15 7.05
CA ASP A 222 8.69 5.91 6.86
C ASP A 222 8.09 4.73 7.66
N PHE A 223 8.73 3.56 7.57
CA PHE A 223 8.29 2.36 8.28
C PHE A 223 8.25 2.57 9.79
N GLU A 224 9.25 3.22 10.37
CA GLU A 224 9.31 3.50 11.80
C GLU A 224 8.18 4.43 12.25
N SER A 225 7.90 5.46 11.46
CA SER A 225 6.77 6.39 11.67
C SER A 225 5.42 5.69 11.59
N LYS A 226 5.30 4.61 10.81
CA LYS A 226 4.05 3.84 10.63
C LYS A 226 3.76 2.87 11.76
N TYR A 227 4.77 2.15 12.22
CA TYR A 227 4.58 0.96 13.06
C TYR A 227 5.23 1.03 14.44
N SER A 228 6.08 2.03 14.68
CA SER A 228 6.68 2.29 15.99
C SER A 228 5.94 3.41 16.72
N ASN A 229 6.17 3.53 18.02
CA ASN A 229 5.60 4.63 18.82
C ASN A 229 6.40 5.94 18.58
N SER A 230 6.48 6.36 17.32
CA SER A 230 7.36 7.42 16.81
C SER A 230 6.84 8.84 17.03
N GLY A 231 5.69 9.00 17.69
CA GLY A 231 5.06 10.32 17.86
C GLY A 231 4.37 10.87 16.60
N THR A 232 4.13 10.05 15.58
CA THR A 232 3.31 10.41 14.42
C THR A 232 1.90 10.81 14.87
N LYS A 233 1.40 11.93 14.38
CA LYS A 233 0.05 12.42 14.68
C LYS A 233 -0.88 12.22 13.49
N TYR A 234 -2.09 11.75 13.77
CA TYR A 234 -3.18 11.63 12.81
C TYR A 234 -4.25 12.65 13.16
N ILE A 235 -4.43 13.64 12.30
CA ILE A 235 -5.28 14.81 12.57
C ILE A 235 -6.43 14.79 11.58
N ASN A 236 -7.67 14.76 12.09
CA ASN A 236 -8.86 14.92 11.26
C ASN A 236 -8.80 16.28 10.57
N CYS A 237 -8.70 16.26 9.26
CA CYS A 237 -8.58 17.46 8.46
C CYS A 237 -9.98 17.95 8.07
N LEU A 238 -10.47 18.98 8.75
CA LEU A 238 -11.58 19.75 8.23
C LEU A 238 -10.99 20.61 7.10
N LEU A 239 -11.14 20.15 5.87
CA LEU A 239 -10.84 20.98 4.71
C LEU A 239 -11.92 22.07 4.64
N TYR A 240 -11.69 23.18 5.30
CA TYR A 240 -12.44 24.38 5.01
C TYR A 240 -12.05 24.78 3.58
N THR A 241 -12.95 24.60 2.65
CA THR A 241 -12.89 25.32 1.38
C THR A 241 -12.84 26.79 1.73
N SER A 242 -11.89 27.54 1.16
CA SER A 242 -11.91 29.00 1.24
C SER A 242 -13.33 29.48 0.95
N PRO A 243 -13.88 30.44 1.72
CA PRO A 243 -15.22 30.93 1.44
C PRO A 243 -15.31 31.30 -0.04
N SER A 244 -16.35 30.82 -0.70
CA SER A 244 -16.61 31.19 -2.08
C SER A 244 -16.63 32.72 -2.19
N PRO A 245 -16.11 33.33 -3.29
CA PRO A 245 -16.27 34.76 -3.52
C PRO A 245 -17.73 35.25 -3.48
N ARG A 246 -18.70 34.32 -3.41
CA ARG A 246 -20.13 34.64 -3.24
C ARG A 246 -20.57 34.79 -1.78
N ASP A 247 -19.71 34.45 -0.83
CA ASP A 247 -19.99 34.52 0.62
C ASP A 247 -19.30 35.74 1.28
N ALA A 248 -18.75 36.65 0.46
CA ALA A 248 -18.16 37.95 0.83
C ALA A 248 -19.06 39.11 0.46
#